data_950a034f48d60c5c3f47affe5f2ad4f4
#
_entry.id   950a034f48d60c5c3f47affe5f2ad4f4
#
_cell.length_a   1.000
_cell.length_b   1.000
_cell.length_c   1.000
_cell.angle_alpha   90.00
_cell.angle_beta   90.00
_cell.angle_gamma   90.00
#
_symmetry.space_group_name_H-M   'P 1'
#
loop_
_entity.id
_entity.type
_entity.pdbx_description
1 polymer ?
#
loop_
_entity_poly.entity_id
_entity_poly.type
_entity_poly.pdbx_seq_one_letter_code
_entity_poly.pdbx_strand_id
1 'polypeptide(L)'
;MKQRILIMGLPGSGKTYLAQALKKYLETHATRADFGEMLPITGFNAQVTWFNADDVRRKYNDWDFSKEGRIRQSLRMLEFALASNTEYVICDFVAPLVEMRNNFKADWTIWMDTIDEGRFEDTNKAFTPPEVYDFRVIEKDCEKWAEFIGTHIIEQRRRPTFDWKKETVQMLGRWQPWHAGHRALFERLIQRTGQVVIQIRDVQGWQGSNPFAIDQVKSFIRRDLDPIYQGQYEIQVVPNIVHIGWGRGVGYTSGEETFDESITTISATKIRAEMGLK
;
A
#
# COMPACT_ATOMS: atom_id res chain seq x y z
N MET A 1 1.77 -8.90 -9.21
CA MET A 1 1.33 -9.69 -8.00
C MET A 1 -0.19 -9.67 -7.96
N LYS A 2 -0.85 -10.82 -7.70
CA LYS A 2 -2.31 -10.94 -7.56
C LYS A 2 -2.82 -10.05 -6.43
N GLN A 3 -3.99 -9.41 -6.61
CA GLN A 3 -4.66 -8.64 -5.56
C GLN A 3 -6.02 -9.23 -5.21
N ARG A 4 -6.23 -9.47 -3.92
CA ARG A 4 -7.49 -10.00 -3.37
C ARG A 4 -8.30 -8.86 -2.78
N ILE A 5 -9.50 -8.68 -3.29
CA ILE A 5 -10.43 -7.63 -2.90
C ILE A 5 -11.58 -8.29 -2.14
N LEU A 6 -11.75 -7.95 -0.87
CA LEU A 6 -12.89 -8.34 -0.06
C LEU A 6 -13.96 -7.24 -0.12
N ILE A 7 -15.16 -7.59 -0.57
CA ILE A 7 -16.33 -6.74 -0.42
C ILE A 7 -17.22 -7.35 0.66
N MET A 8 -17.33 -6.69 1.81
CA MET A 8 -18.03 -7.18 2.97
C MET A 8 -19.16 -6.26 3.41
N GLY A 9 -20.06 -6.75 4.27
CA GLY A 9 -21.19 -6.00 4.81
C GLY A 9 -22.44 -6.86 4.96
N LEU A 10 -23.49 -6.30 5.54
CA LEU A 10 -24.72 -7.00 5.85
C LEU A 10 -25.44 -7.55 4.59
N PRO A 11 -26.26 -8.61 4.72
CA PRO A 11 -27.11 -9.10 3.63
C PRO A 11 -28.07 -8.01 3.14
N GLY A 12 -28.04 -7.70 1.84
CA GLY A 12 -28.84 -6.63 1.25
C GLY A 12 -28.13 -5.28 1.15
N SER A 13 -26.86 -5.16 1.61
CA SER A 13 -26.09 -3.92 1.50
C SER A 13 -25.64 -3.56 0.07
N GLY A 14 -25.78 -4.45 -0.92
CA GLY A 14 -25.40 -4.18 -2.31
C GLY A 14 -24.02 -4.72 -2.72
N LYS A 15 -23.39 -5.58 -1.92
CA LYS A 15 -22.06 -6.19 -2.22
C LYS A 15 -21.93 -6.74 -3.63
N THR A 16 -22.89 -7.55 -4.05
CA THR A 16 -22.91 -8.21 -5.35
C THR A 16 -22.97 -7.22 -6.51
N TYR A 17 -23.74 -6.13 -6.36
CA TYR A 17 -23.82 -5.08 -7.37
C TYR A 17 -22.50 -4.31 -7.48
N LEU A 18 -21.90 -3.97 -6.33
CA LEU A 18 -20.58 -3.33 -6.34
C LEU A 18 -19.51 -4.28 -6.92
N ALA A 19 -19.53 -5.57 -6.57
CA ALA A 19 -18.59 -6.54 -7.10
C ALA A 19 -18.65 -6.62 -8.63
N GLN A 20 -19.87 -6.63 -9.18
CA GLN A 20 -20.10 -6.66 -10.63
C GLN A 20 -19.61 -5.37 -11.30
N ALA A 21 -19.95 -4.21 -10.76
CA ALA A 21 -19.52 -2.91 -11.28
C ALA A 21 -17.99 -2.75 -11.21
N LEU A 22 -17.37 -3.10 -10.08
CA LEU A 22 -15.93 -3.03 -9.89
C LEU A 22 -15.18 -4.00 -10.80
N LYS A 23 -15.69 -5.23 -10.99
CA LYS A 23 -15.15 -6.18 -11.96
C LYS A 23 -15.10 -5.56 -13.36
N LYS A 24 -16.22 -5.04 -13.82
CA LYS A 24 -16.34 -4.39 -15.14
C LYS A 24 -15.38 -3.20 -15.26
N TYR A 25 -15.31 -2.37 -14.23
CA TYR A 25 -14.41 -1.22 -14.21
C TYR A 25 -12.94 -1.63 -14.33
N LEU A 26 -12.47 -2.56 -13.51
CA LEU A 26 -11.10 -3.05 -13.54
C LEU A 26 -10.75 -3.73 -14.87
N GLU A 27 -11.65 -4.54 -15.44
CA GLU A 27 -11.46 -5.17 -16.75
C GLU A 27 -11.35 -4.16 -17.90
N THR A 28 -11.96 -2.99 -17.75
CA THR A 28 -11.95 -1.95 -18.78
C THR A 28 -10.77 -0.99 -18.65
N HIS A 29 -10.36 -0.65 -17.42
CA HIS A 29 -9.41 0.45 -17.17
C HIS A 29 -8.04 0.00 -16.67
N ALA A 30 -7.91 -1.20 -16.07
CA ALA A 30 -6.62 -1.73 -15.69
C ALA A 30 -5.94 -2.42 -16.89
N THR A 31 -4.73 -2.03 -17.21
CA THR A 31 -3.93 -2.61 -18.29
C THR A 31 -2.82 -3.49 -17.75
N ARG A 32 -2.27 -4.40 -18.57
CA ARG A 32 -1.10 -5.20 -18.15
C ARG A 32 0.14 -4.36 -17.91
N ALA A 33 0.24 -3.18 -18.51
CA ALA A 33 1.32 -2.23 -18.23
C ALA A 33 1.32 -1.80 -16.74
N ASP A 34 0.16 -1.77 -16.09
CA ASP A 34 0.03 -1.47 -14.65
C ASP A 34 0.64 -2.56 -13.75
N PHE A 35 1.02 -3.70 -14.32
CA PHE A 35 1.63 -4.84 -13.61
C PHE A 35 3.16 -4.92 -13.80
N GLY A 36 3.79 -3.92 -14.42
CA GLY A 36 5.24 -3.90 -14.63
C GLY A 36 5.75 -4.89 -15.68
N GLU A 37 4.87 -5.52 -16.43
CA GLU A 37 5.25 -6.36 -17.57
C GLU A 37 5.52 -5.48 -18.78
N MET A 38 6.79 -5.32 -19.16
CA MET A 38 7.20 -4.70 -20.40
C MET A 38 6.87 -5.62 -21.60
N LEU A 39 5.61 -5.64 -22.02
CA LEU A 39 5.24 -6.27 -23.27
C LEU A 39 4.77 -5.21 -24.28
N PRO A 40 5.26 -5.22 -25.51
CA PRO A 40 4.91 -4.22 -26.53
C PRO A 40 3.59 -4.56 -27.22
N ILE A 41 2.57 -5.01 -26.48
CA ILE A 41 1.28 -5.38 -27.07
C ILE A 41 0.17 -4.52 -26.47
N THR A 42 -0.22 -3.53 -27.25
CA THR A 42 -1.43 -2.74 -27.08
C THR A 42 -2.67 -3.65 -26.97
N GLY A 43 -3.46 -3.51 -25.88
CA GLY A 43 -4.83 -3.96 -25.87
C GLY A 43 -5.19 -5.14 -24.97
N PHE A 44 -4.36 -5.57 -24.03
CA PHE A 44 -4.78 -6.55 -23.05
C PHE A 44 -5.21 -5.88 -21.74
N ASN A 45 -6.49 -5.93 -21.45
CA ASN A 45 -7.05 -5.54 -20.16
C ASN A 45 -6.71 -6.56 -19.07
N ALA A 46 -6.70 -6.10 -17.82
CA ALA A 46 -6.51 -6.97 -16.68
C ALA A 46 -7.60 -8.04 -16.59
N GLN A 47 -7.22 -9.25 -16.18
CA GLN A 47 -8.18 -10.30 -15.92
C GLN A 47 -8.68 -10.21 -14.47
N VAL A 48 -10.00 -10.27 -14.30
CA VAL A 48 -10.65 -10.17 -12.99
C VAL A 48 -11.54 -11.39 -12.77
N THR A 49 -11.27 -12.13 -11.72
CA THR A 49 -12.17 -13.20 -11.25
C THR A 49 -13.02 -12.67 -10.11
N TRP A 50 -14.29 -13.03 -10.11
CA TRP A 50 -15.21 -12.72 -9.04
C TRP A 50 -15.86 -14.00 -8.50
N PHE A 51 -15.78 -14.15 -7.18
CA PHE A 51 -16.42 -15.21 -6.42
C PHE A 51 -17.48 -14.63 -5.49
N ASN A 52 -18.73 -15.03 -5.70
CA ASN A 52 -19.84 -14.73 -4.80
C ASN A 52 -20.00 -15.85 -3.77
N ALA A 53 -20.18 -15.51 -2.50
CA ALA A 53 -20.25 -16.51 -1.43
C ALA A 53 -21.45 -17.43 -1.53
N ASP A 54 -22.60 -16.95 -2.03
CA ASP A 54 -23.81 -17.78 -2.17
C ASP A 54 -23.63 -18.81 -3.30
N ASP A 55 -22.92 -18.46 -4.37
CA ASP A 55 -22.57 -19.40 -5.44
C ASP A 55 -21.61 -20.48 -4.94
N VAL A 56 -20.63 -20.09 -4.14
CA VAL A 56 -19.70 -21.04 -3.51
C VAL A 56 -20.44 -21.96 -2.54
N ARG A 57 -21.34 -21.44 -1.71
CA ARG A 57 -22.18 -22.26 -0.83
C ARG A 57 -23.06 -23.26 -1.63
N ARG A 58 -23.65 -22.80 -2.72
CA ARG A 58 -24.45 -23.64 -3.62
C ARG A 58 -23.62 -24.77 -4.21
N LYS A 59 -22.40 -24.49 -4.65
CA LYS A 59 -21.46 -25.48 -5.20
C LYS A 59 -21.15 -26.62 -4.21
N TYR A 60 -21.02 -26.29 -2.92
CA TYR A 60 -20.70 -27.24 -1.85
C TYR A 60 -21.95 -27.76 -1.14
N ASN A 61 -23.15 -27.28 -1.49
CA ASN A 61 -24.40 -27.55 -0.78
C ASN A 61 -24.28 -27.34 0.74
N ASP A 62 -23.56 -26.28 1.15
CA ASP A 62 -23.24 -25.96 2.54
C ASP A 62 -23.88 -24.63 2.97
N TRP A 63 -25.04 -24.75 3.60
CA TRP A 63 -25.82 -23.62 4.13
C TRP A 63 -25.76 -23.55 5.65
N ASP A 64 -24.65 -23.98 6.23
CA ASP A 64 -24.35 -23.83 7.65
C ASP A 64 -23.97 -22.41 7.96
N PHE A 65 -24.78 -21.70 8.76
CA PHE A 65 -24.56 -20.34 9.22
C PHE A 65 -24.11 -20.25 10.69
N SER A 66 -23.78 -21.37 11.31
CA SER A 66 -23.09 -21.39 12.59
C SER A 66 -21.74 -20.65 12.49
N LYS A 67 -21.13 -20.35 13.64
CA LYS A 67 -19.79 -19.71 13.66
C LYS A 67 -18.79 -20.53 12.85
N GLU A 68 -18.77 -21.84 13.06
CA GLU A 68 -17.89 -22.80 12.39
C GLU A 68 -18.16 -22.86 10.89
N GLY A 69 -19.43 -22.89 10.47
CA GLY A 69 -19.84 -22.87 9.07
C GLY A 69 -19.45 -21.56 8.37
N ARG A 70 -19.55 -20.42 9.06
CA ARG A 70 -19.11 -19.12 8.53
C ARG A 70 -17.59 -19.07 8.36
N ILE A 71 -16.81 -19.56 9.33
CA ILE A 71 -15.35 -19.64 9.23
C ILE A 71 -14.94 -20.57 8.09
N ARG A 72 -15.53 -21.77 8.00
CA ARG A 72 -15.28 -22.72 6.91
C ARG A 72 -15.55 -22.09 5.54
N GLN A 73 -16.62 -21.32 5.40
CA GLN A 73 -16.93 -20.61 4.16
C GLN A 73 -15.88 -19.55 3.82
N SER A 74 -15.38 -18.78 4.80
CA SER A 74 -14.32 -17.78 4.54
C SER A 74 -13.02 -18.41 4.07
N LEU A 75 -12.67 -19.58 4.59
CA LEU A 75 -11.50 -20.35 4.14
C LEU A 75 -11.68 -20.85 2.71
N ARG A 76 -12.88 -21.33 2.33
CA ARG A 76 -13.18 -21.68 0.94
C ARG A 76 -13.04 -20.47 0.00
N MET A 77 -13.55 -19.31 0.41
CA MET A 77 -13.40 -18.09 -0.38
C MET A 77 -11.90 -17.75 -0.59
N LEU A 78 -11.09 -17.92 0.44
CA LEU A 78 -9.63 -17.77 0.33
C LEU A 78 -9.02 -18.80 -0.63
N GLU A 79 -9.39 -20.07 -0.53
CA GLU A 79 -8.88 -21.13 -1.43
C GLU A 79 -9.19 -20.81 -2.89
N PHE A 80 -10.42 -20.38 -3.19
CA PHE A 80 -10.80 -19.94 -4.54
C PHE A 80 -9.98 -18.73 -5.00
N ALA A 81 -9.78 -17.77 -4.12
CA ALA A 81 -8.98 -16.58 -4.44
C ALA A 81 -7.51 -16.93 -4.70
N LEU A 82 -6.94 -17.86 -3.93
CA LEU A 82 -5.56 -18.32 -4.12
C LEU A 82 -5.38 -19.16 -5.39
N ALA A 83 -6.36 -19.99 -5.73
CA ALA A 83 -6.35 -20.85 -6.92
C ALA A 83 -6.57 -20.09 -8.24
N SER A 84 -7.14 -18.89 -8.20
CA SER A 84 -7.33 -18.06 -9.40
C SER A 84 -5.98 -17.61 -9.97
N ASN A 85 -5.87 -17.56 -11.30
CA ASN A 85 -4.67 -17.09 -12.02
C ASN A 85 -4.82 -15.68 -12.57
N THR A 86 -5.84 -14.92 -12.11
CA THR A 86 -6.11 -13.56 -12.55
C THR A 86 -5.41 -12.52 -11.69
N GLU A 87 -5.22 -11.33 -12.24
CA GLU A 87 -4.53 -10.22 -11.59
C GLU A 87 -5.33 -9.65 -10.41
N TYR A 88 -6.65 -9.60 -10.56
CA TYR A 88 -7.57 -9.19 -9.50
C TYR A 88 -8.54 -10.32 -9.16
N VAL A 89 -8.78 -10.52 -7.89
CA VAL A 89 -9.77 -11.48 -7.41
C VAL A 89 -10.71 -10.79 -6.42
N ILE A 90 -11.94 -10.60 -6.83
CA ILE A 90 -13.00 -10.04 -6.00
C ILE A 90 -13.73 -11.19 -5.29
N CYS A 91 -13.88 -11.09 -3.97
CA CYS A 91 -14.69 -11.99 -3.17
C CYS A 91 -15.72 -11.18 -2.40
N ASP A 92 -17.02 -11.42 -2.64
CA ASP A 92 -18.08 -10.77 -1.89
C ASP A 92 -18.78 -11.75 -0.94
N PHE A 93 -18.67 -11.44 0.34
CA PHE A 93 -19.35 -12.19 1.40
C PHE A 93 -19.55 -11.32 2.65
N VAL A 94 -20.45 -11.74 3.53
CA VAL A 94 -20.82 -10.93 4.71
C VAL A 94 -19.65 -10.66 5.63
N ALA A 95 -18.78 -11.65 5.86
CA ALA A 95 -17.60 -11.59 6.76
C ALA A 95 -17.92 -10.96 8.14
N PRO A 96 -18.93 -11.46 8.86
CA PRO A 96 -19.42 -10.81 10.07
C PRO A 96 -18.41 -10.83 11.21
N LEU A 97 -17.53 -11.82 11.24
CA LEU A 97 -16.55 -12.01 12.32
C LEU A 97 -15.17 -11.45 11.92
N VAL A 98 -14.47 -10.86 12.88
CA VAL A 98 -13.08 -10.37 12.69
C VAL A 98 -12.16 -11.50 12.21
N GLU A 99 -12.31 -12.71 12.79
CA GLU A 99 -11.53 -13.88 12.42
C GLU A 99 -11.65 -14.24 10.92
N MET A 100 -12.83 -14.10 10.33
CA MET A 100 -13.04 -14.39 8.90
C MET A 100 -12.26 -13.41 8.00
N ARG A 101 -12.21 -12.15 8.38
CA ARG A 101 -11.46 -11.10 7.67
C ARG A 101 -9.97 -11.34 7.80
N ASN A 102 -9.51 -11.66 9.00
CA ASN A 102 -8.10 -11.97 9.27
C ASN A 102 -7.63 -13.25 8.52
N ASN A 103 -8.48 -14.25 8.41
CA ASN A 103 -8.19 -15.47 7.66
C ASN A 103 -8.11 -15.21 6.16
N PHE A 104 -9.00 -14.38 5.60
CA PHE A 104 -9.02 -14.06 4.17
C PHE A 104 -7.80 -13.24 3.72
N LYS A 105 -7.26 -12.36 4.58
CA LYS A 105 -6.08 -11.51 4.32
C LYS A 105 -6.20 -10.77 2.99
N ALA A 106 -7.25 -9.99 2.85
CA ALA A 106 -7.45 -9.15 1.68
C ALA A 106 -6.31 -8.15 1.50
N ASP A 107 -5.97 -7.84 0.25
CA ASP A 107 -5.10 -6.72 -0.09
C ASP A 107 -5.90 -5.40 -0.08
N TRP A 108 -7.24 -5.49 -0.32
CA TRP A 108 -8.20 -4.41 -0.23
C TRP A 108 -9.47 -4.87 0.48
N THR A 109 -9.89 -4.15 1.49
CA THR A 109 -11.15 -4.39 2.21
C THR A 109 -12.12 -3.25 1.95
N ILE A 110 -13.27 -3.57 1.32
CA ILE A 110 -14.35 -2.66 1.02
C ILE A 110 -15.52 -3.00 1.92
N TRP A 111 -15.88 -2.08 2.80
CA TRP A 111 -17.02 -2.24 3.68
C TRP A 111 -18.26 -1.55 3.13
N MET A 112 -19.28 -2.35 2.81
CA MET A 112 -20.62 -1.89 2.41
C MET A 112 -21.43 -1.54 3.66
N ASP A 113 -21.43 -0.28 4.03
CA ASP A 113 -22.14 0.30 5.18
C ASP A 113 -23.33 1.13 4.71
N THR A 114 -24.18 0.53 3.86
CA THR A 114 -25.30 1.18 3.19
C THR A 114 -26.64 0.91 3.86
N ILE A 115 -26.66 0.07 4.89
CA ILE A 115 -27.85 -0.32 5.66
C ILE A 115 -27.46 -0.60 7.11
N ASP A 116 -28.31 -0.23 8.05
CA ASP A 116 -28.09 -0.47 9.48
C ASP A 116 -28.43 -1.92 9.87
N GLU A 117 -29.40 -2.54 9.21
CA GLU A 117 -29.85 -3.90 9.49
C GLU A 117 -30.05 -4.70 8.19
N GLY A 118 -29.56 -5.92 8.18
CA GLY A 118 -29.80 -6.91 7.13
C GLY A 118 -31.06 -7.74 7.38
N ARG A 119 -31.42 -8.60 6.41
CA ARG A 119 -32.63 -9.42 6.45
C ARG A 119 -32.64 -10.53 7.52
N PHE A 120 -31.48 -10.86 8.09
CA PHE A 120 -31.30 -12.01 8.98
C PHE A 120 -30.80 -11.54 10.34
N GLU A 121 -31.62 -11.70 11.36
CA GLU A 121 -31.35 -11.22 12.73
C GLU A 121 -30.10 -11.87 13.34
N ASP A 122 -29.90 -13.17 13.10
CA ASP A 122 -28.70 -13.91 13.55
C ASP A 122 -27.40 -13.32 12.96
N THR A 123 -27.46 -12.89 11.72
CA THR A 123 -26.35 -12.25 11.03
C THR A 123 -26.13 -10.83 11.53
N ASN A 124 -27.18 -10.07 11.79
CA ASN A 124 -27.07 -8.73 12.38
C ASN A 124 -26.39 -8.80 13.76
N LYS A 125 -26.80 -9.76 14.61
CA LYS A 125 -26.18 -9.97 15.93
C LYS A 125 -24.72 -10.42 15.87
N ALA A 126 -24.36 -11.19 14.85
CA ALA A 126 -23.00 -11.68 14.67
C ALA A 126 -22.06 -10.67 14.00
N PHE A 127 -22.61 -9.65 13.34
CA PHE A 127 -21.83 -8.70 12.57
C PHE A 127 -21.12 -7.70 13.46
N THR A 128 -19.79 -7.74 13.43
CA THR A 128 -18.94 -6.73 14.05
C THR A 128 -18.42 -5.81 12.95
N PRO A 129 -18.72 -4.50 12.97
CA PRO A 129 -18.16 -3.55 12.03
C PRO A 129 -16.63 -3.66 11.97
N PRO A 130 -15.99 -3.52 10.79
CA PRO A 130 -14.55 -3.56 10.69
C PRO A 130 -13.94 -2.29 11.30
N GLU A 131 -12.88 -2.46 12.10
CA GLU A 131 -12.07 -1.33 12.60
C GLU A 131 -11.07 -0.83 11.54
N VAL A 132 -10.67 -1.73 10.64
CA VAL A 132 -9.73 -1.44 9.55
C VAL A 132 -10.38 -1.83 8.21
N TYR A 133 -10.41 -0.88 7.30
CA TYR A 133 -10.88 -1.02 5.94
C TYR A 133 -10.20 0.01 5.03
N ASP A 134 -10.14 -0.26 3.74
CA ASP A 134 -9.61 0.69 2.77
C ASP A 134 -10.70 1.64 2.25
N PHE A 135 -11.93 1.10 2.09
CA PHE A 135 -13.08 1.88 1.63
C PHE A 135 -14.32 1.57 2.44
N ARG A 136 -15.05 2.62 2.81
CA ARG A 136 -16.39 2.54 3.43
C ARG A 136 -17.42 3.11 2.48
N VAL A 137 -18.27 2.24 1.94
CA VAL A 137 -19.32 2.60 1.00
C VAL A 137 -20.62 2.85 1.77
N ILE A 138 -21.08 4.09 1.75
CA ILE A 138 -22.25 4.55 2.53
C ILE A 138 -23.50 4.81 1.66
N GLU A 139 -23.35 4.72 0.33
CA GLU A 139 -24.43 4.93 -0.63
C GLU A 139 -24.52 3.78 -1.61
N LYS A 140 -25.72 3.49 -2.14
CA LYS A 140 -25.93 2.38 -3.09
C LYS A 140 -25.64 2.73 -4.55
N ASP A 141 -24.88 3.76 -4.83
CA ASP A 141 -24.37 4.12 -6.16
C ASP A 141 -23.14 3.28 -6.51
N CYS A 142 -23.40 2.03 -6.94
CA CYS A 142 -22.33 1.08 -7.18
C CYS A 142 -21.41 1.44 -8.36
N GLU A 143 -21.90 2.13 -9.38
CA GLU A 143 -21.08 2.56 -10.52
C GLU A 143 -20.08 3.64 -10.11
N LYS A 144 -20.55 4.69 -9.41
CA LYS A 144 -19.70 5.75 -8.87
C LYS A 144 -18.63 5.21 -7.92
N TRP A 145 -19.02 4.31 -7.01
CA TRP A 145 -18.07 3.69 -6.09
C TRP A 145 -17.09 2.74 -6.78
N ALA A 146 -17.53 2.01 -7.81
CA ALA A 146 -16.66 1.15 -8.60
C ALA A 146 -15.59 1.96 -9.35
N GLU A 147 -15.96 3.11 -9.92
CA GLU A 147 -15.03 4.05 -10.54
C GLU A 147 -14.03 4.60 -9.53
N PHE A 148 -14.50 5.12 -8.39
CA PHE A 148 -13.64 5.69 -7.35
C PHE A 148 -12.65 4.64 -6.79
N ILE A 149 -13.16 3.47 -6.38
CA ILE A 149 -12.35 2.39 -5.81
C ILE A 149 -11.40 1.81 -6.85
N GLY A 150 -11.91 1.54 -8.05
CA GLY A 150 -11.13 0.95 -9.14
C GLY A 150 -9.98 1.86 -9.59
N THR A 151 -10.25 3.16 -9.73
CA THR A 151 -9.21 4.16 -10.02
C THR A 151 -8.12 4.13 -8.96
N HIS A 152 -8.51 4.15 -7.67
CA HIS A 152 -7.54 4.13 -6.58
C HIS A 152 -6.69 2.85 -6.57
N ILE A 153 -7.30 1.68 -6.77
CA ILE A 153 -6.59 0.39 -6.82
C ILE A 153 -5.58 0.38 -7.98
N ILE A 154 -5.96 0.87 -9.16
CA ILE A 154 -5.09 0.94 -10.34
C ILE A 154 -3.93 1.91 -10.11
N GLU A 155 -4.21 3.10 -9.57
CA GLU A 155 -3.19 4.10 -9.29
C GLU A 155 -2.18 3.63 -8.24
N GLN A 156 -2.62 2.96 -7.18
CA GLN A 156 -1.72 2.37 -6.19
C GLN A 156 -0.80 1.31 -6.81
N ARG A 157 -1.28 0.58 -7.81
CA ARG A 157 -0.50 -0.42 -8.53
C ARG A 157 0.51 0.18 -9.49
N ARG A 158 0.21 1.33 -10.08
CA ARG A 158 1.11 2.10 -10.94
C ARG A 158 2.27 2.73 -10.17
N ARG A 159 2.16 2.82 -8.84
CA ARG A 159 3.28 3.36 -8.04
C ARG A 159 4.48 2.44 -8.18
N PRO A 160 5.66 2.99 -8.43
CA PRO A 160 6.88 2.22 -8.48
C PRO A 160 7.09 1.49 -7.14
N THR A 161 7.63 0.28 -7.19
CA THR A 161 8.05 -0.48 -6.01
C THR A 161 9.56 -0.52 -5.96
N PHE A 162 10.14 -0.34 -4.77
CA PHE A 162 11.58 -0.43 -4.58
C PHE A 162 12.08 -1.84 -4.93
N ASP A 163 12.99 -1.93 -5.88
CA ASP A 163 13.55 -3.20 -6.36
C ASP A 163 14.99 -3.36 -5.87
N TRP A 164 15.23 -4.33 -4.97
CA TRP A 164 16.54 -4.62 -4.39
C TRP A 164 17.60 -5.08 -5.39
N LYS A 165 17.21 -5.47 -6.59
CA LYS A 165 18.12 -5.90 -7.65
C LYS A 165 18.47 -4.78 -8.64
N LYS A 166 17.72 -3.69 -8.63
CA LYS A 166 17.92 -2.56 -9.51
C LYS A 166 19.05 -1.66 -8.99
N GLU A 167 19.76 -1.03 -9.93
CA GLU A 167 20.72 0.03 -9.57
C GLU A 167 20.06 1.07 -8.66
N THR A 168 20.74 1.39 -7.57
CA THR A 168 20.20 2.22 -6.50
C THR A 168 21.24 3.21 -6.03
N VAL A 169 20.85 4.47 -5.88
CA VAL A 169 21.73 5.48 -5.29
C VAL A 169 21.62 5.45 -3.77
N GLN A 170 22.76 5.52 -3.11
CA GLN A 170 22.85 5.62 -1.66
C GLN A 170 22.88 7.09 -1.24
N MET A 171 22.08 7.43 -0.22
CA MET A 171 22.05 8.73 0.44
C MET A 171 22.30 8.54 1.93
N LEU A 172 23.49 8.88 2.42
CA LEU A 172 23.92 8.64 3.79
C LEU A 172 23.95 9.93 4.60
N GLY A 173 23.29 9.96 5.77
CA GLY A 173 23.30 11.14 6.63
C GLY A 173 22.62 10.89 7.99
N ARG A 174 22.58 11.95 8.82
CA ARG A 174 21.89 11.94 10.12
C ARG A 174 20.45 12.44 10.04
N TRP A 175 20.18 13.34 9.06
CA TRP A 175 18.87 13.92 8.75
C TRP A 175 18.18 14.57 9.96
N GLN A 176 18.89 15.41 10.70
CA GLN A 176 18.50 15.93 12.03
C GLN A 176 18.25 17.46 12.06
N PRO A 177 17.04 17.96 11.67
CA PRO A 177 15.92 17.23 11.07
C PRO A 177 16.08 17.08 9.55
N TRP A 178 15.17 16.28 8.93
CA TRP A 178 14.94 16.32 7.50
C TRP A 178 14.40 17.69 7.08
N HIS A 179 14.87 18.24 5.96
CA HIS A 179 14.51 19.58 5.48
C HIS A 179 14.60 19.68 3.95
N ALA A 180 14.16 20.81 3.39
CA ALA A 180 14.11 21.04 1.93
C ALA A 180 15.46 20.83 1.21
N GLY A 181 16.59 21.13 1.84
CA GLY A 181 17.91 20.84 1.27
C GLY A 181 18.17 19.33 1.12
N HIS A 182 17.71 18.51 2.07
CA HIS A 182 17.80 17.06 1.97
C HIS A 182 16.84 16.51 0.90
N ARG A 183 15.66 17.10 0.77
CA ARG A 183 14.73 16.77 -0.30
C ARG A 183 15.31 17.09 -1.68
N ALA A 184 15.92 18.26 -1.85
CA ALA A 184 16.58 18.64 -3.11
C ALA A 184 17.71 17.65 -3.49
N LEU A 185 18.48 17.19 -2.48
CA LEU A 185 19.49 16.16 -2.67
C LEU A 185 18.82 14.83 -3.12
N PHE A 186 17.78 14.40 -2.46
CA PHE A 186 17.01 13.19 -2.85
C PHE A 186 16.49 13.31 -4.28
N GLU A 187 15.87 14.43 -4.64
CA GLU A 187 15.30 14.66 -5.97
C GLU A 187 16.36 14.66 -7.09
N ARG A 188 17.57 15.09 -6.80
CA ARG A 188 18.70 14.98 -7.73
C ARG A 188 19.20 13.55 -7.86
N LEU A 189 19.32 12.84 -6.74
CA LEU A 189 19.85 11.47 -6.72
C LEU A 189 18.89 10.47 -7.37
N ILE A 190 17.58 10.62 -7.17
CA ILE A 190 16.58 9.71 -7.75
C ILE A 190 16.57 9.76 -9.29
N GLN A 191 16.98 10.89 -9.89
CA GLN A 191 17.08 11.02 -11.35
C GLN A 191 18.16 10.11 -11.96
N ARG A 192 19.12 9.62 -11.17
CA ARG A 192 20.21 8.77 -11.67
C ARG A 192 19.77 7.34 -11.95
N THR A 193 18.98 6.75 -11.05
CA THR A 193 18.59 5.33 -11.13
C THR A 193 17.10 5.08 -10.96
N GLY A 194 16.32 6.12 -10.62
CA GLY A 194 14.89 6.01 -10.35
C GLY A 194 14.54 5.45 -8.97
N GLN A 195 15.53 5.12 -8.14
CA GLN A 195 15.33 4.74 -6.74
C GLN A 195 16.52 5.08 -5.86
N VAL A 196 16.27 5.33 -4.56
CA VAL A 196 17.26 5.78 -3.58
C VAL A 196 17.15 4.98 -2.28
N VAL A 197 18.25 4.49 -1.74
CA VAL A 197 18.30 4.04 -0.35
C VAL A 197 18.74 5.19 0.55
N ILE A 198 17.87 5.62 1.47
CA ILE A 198 18.16 6.66 2.45
C ILE A 198 18.67 5.99 3.72
N GLN A 199 19.95 6.14 4.00
CA GLN A 199 20.56 5.56 5.19
C GLN A 199 20.67 6.60 6.30
N ILE A 200 20.04 6.29 7.43
CA ILE A 200 20.08 7.10 8.64
C ILE A 200 21.22 6.58 9.51
N ARG A 201 22.25 7.41 9.70
CA ARG A 201 23.36 7.08 10.63
C ARG A 201 22.84 7.16 12.07
N ASP A 202 22.83 6.01 12.76
CA ASP A 202 22.58 5.98 14.19
C ASP A 202 23.83 6.38 14.94
N VAL A 203 23.78 7.54 15.59
CA VAL A 203 24.89 8.07 16.39
C VAL A 203 24.66 7.85 17.89
N GLN A 204 23.69 7.03 18.25
CA GLN A 204 23.30 6.69 19.61
C GLN A 204 23.18 7.92 20.55
N GLY A 205 21.93 8.26 20.84
CA GLY A 205 21.60 9.37 21.72
C GLY A 205 20.97 10.54 20.96
N TRP A 206 20.23 11.32 21.70
CA TRP A 206 19.43 12.46 21.22
C TRP A 206 19.86 13.74 21.93
N GLN A 207 21.15 14.04 21.90
CA GLN A 207 21.70 15.23 22.51
C GLN A 207 22.37 16.13 21.45
N GLY A 208 22.35 17.42 21.70
CA GLY A 208 23.01 18.42 20.87
C GLY A 208 22.57 18.40 19.41
N SER A 209 23.44 18.01 18.50
CA SER A 209 23.16 18.02 17.06
C SER A 209 22.23 16.88 16.57
N ASN A 210 21.78 15.99 17.46
CA ASN A 210 20.89 14.87 17.14
C ASN A 210 19.65 14.84 18.07
N PRO A 211 18.78 15.87 18.03
CA PRO A 211 17.68 16.01 18.98
C PRO A 211 16.49 15.10 18.71
N PHE A 212 16.45 14.38 17.59
CA PHE A 212 15.32 13.55 17.19
C PHE A 212 15.66 12.06 17.24
N ALA A 213 14.75 11.27 17.79
CA ALA A 213 14.83 9.81 17.74
C ALA A 213 14.74 9.30 16.30
N ILE A 214 15.31 8.14 16.02
CA ILE A 214 15.34 7.53 14.67
C ILE A 214 13.94 7.44 14.04
N ASP A 215 12.92 7.03 14.82
CA ASP A 215 11.56 6.90 14.30
C ASP A 215 10.91 8.26 13.99
N GLN A 216 11.28 9.32 14.69
CA GLN A 216 10.88 10.69 14.34
C GLN A 216 11.51 11.11 13.01
N VAL A 217 12.79 10.81 12.82
CA VAL A 217 13.50 11.10 11.56
C VAL A 217 12.87 10.35 10.39
N LYS A 218 12.57 9.05 10.55
CA LYS A 218 11.84 8.26 9.54
C LYS A 218 10.47 8.88 9.23
N SER A 219 9.76 9.32 10.26
CA SER A 219 8.44 9.97 10.08
C SER A 219 8.54 11.28 9.30
N PHE A 220 9.57 12.11 9.55
CA PHE A 220 9.79 13.35 8.79
C PHE A 220 10.07 13.06 7.31
N ILE A 221 10.93 12.08 7.03
CA ILE A 221 11.25 11.66 5.66
C ILE A 221 9.99 11.16 4.94
N ARG A 222 9.25 10.24 5.55
CA ARG A 222 8.04 9.68 4.93
C ARG A 222 6.97 10.73 4.68
N ARG A 223 6.72 11.60 5.66
CA ARG A 223 5.73 12.68 5.51
C ARG A 223 6.02 13.59 4.32
N ASP A 224 7.29 13.82 4.02
CA ASP A 224 7.72 14.69 2.92
C ASP A 224 7.77 13.94 1.57
N LEU A 225 8.23 12.69 1.56
CA LEU A 225 8.48 11.95 0.32
C LEU A 225 7.33 11.04 -0.12
N ASP A 226 6.57 10.41 0.80
CA ASP A 226 5.51 9.45 0.45
C ASP A 226 4.44 10.02 -0.50
N PRO A 227 4.02 11.29 -0.40
CA PRO A 227 3.01 11.81 -1.32
C PRO A 227 3.40 11.73 -2.80
N ILE A 228 4.70 11.71 -3.11
CA ILE A 228 5.21 11.77 -4.49
C ILE A 228 6.07 10.54 -4.83
N TYR A 229 6.89 10.07 -3.90
CA TYR A 229 7.97 9.11 -4.15
C TYR A 229 7.80 7.76 -3.46
N GLN A 230 6.61 7.45 -2.95
CA GLN A 230 6.34 6.17 -2.30
C GLN A 230 6.72 5.00 -3.22
N GLY A 231 7.48 4.03 -2.68
CA GLY A 231 7.98 2.89 -3.44
C GLY A 231 9.23 3.14 -4.30
N GLN A 232 9.70 4.38 -4.38
CA GLN A 232 10.95 4.72 -5.07
C GLN A 232 12.14 4.89 -4.11
N TYR A 233 11.92 4.75 -2.82
CA TYR A 233 12.98 4.79 -1.83
C TYR A 233 12.76 3.79 -0.71
N GLU A 234 13.85 3.45 -0.04
CA GLU A 234 13.87 2.61 1.17
C GLU A 234 14.66 3.33 2.25
N ILE A 235 14.22 3.22 3.52
CA ILE A 235 14.91 3.82 4.66
C ILE A 235 15.59 2.72 5.46
N GLN A 236 16.91 2.81 5.59
CA GLN A 236 17.72 1.91 6.41
C GLN A 236 18.35 2.66 7.56
N VAL A 237 18.38 2.04 8.73
CA VAL A 237 19.19 2.51 9.86
C VAL A 237 20.52 1.79 9.81
N VAL A 238 21.61 2.55 9.83
CA VAL A 238 22.97 2.04 9.75
C VAL A 238 23.81 2.55 10.92
N PRO A 239 24.88 1.85 11.32
CA PRO A 239 25.81 2.34 12.33
C PRO A 239 26.38 3.72 11.98
N ASN A 240 27.11 4.33 12.92
CA ASN A 240 27.80 5.61 12.68
C ASN A 240 28.94 5.46 11.66
N ILE A 241 28.58 5.26 10.39
CA ILE A 241 29.51 5.12 9.28
C ILE A 241 30.27 6.42 9.07
N VAL A 242 31.60 6.36 9.09
CA VAL A 242 32.52 7.50 8.92
C VAL A 242 33.41 7.36 7.69
N HIS A 243 33.43 6.20 7.05
CA HIS A 243 34.22 5.91 5.87
C HIS A 243 33.50 4.92 4.97
N ILE A 244 33.55 5.13 3.66
CA ILE A 244 33.01 4.21 2.66
C ILE A 244 34.19 3.75 1.79
N GLY A 245 34.45 2.43 1.81
CA GLY A 245 35.51 1.83 1.01
C GLY A 245 34.91 0.78 0.07
N TRP A 246 35.46 0.65 -1.14
CA TRP A 246 35.08 -0.38 -2.09
C TRP A 246 36.29 -0.99 -2.81
N GLY A 247 36.13 -2.20 -3.27
CA GLY A 247 37.15 -2.95 -3.99
C GLY A 247 37.28 -2.56 -5.45
N ARG A 248 38.33 -3.06 -6.11
CA ARG A 248 38.58 -2.82 -7.52
C ARG A 248 37.49 -3.46 -8.41
N GLY A 249 37.04 -2.75 -9.42
CA GLY A 249 36.11 -3.28 -10.45
C GLY A 249 34.65 -3.36 -10.05
N VAL A 250 34.25 -2.74 -8.92
CA VAL A 250 32.85 -2.81 -8.42
C VAL A 250 31.92 -1.82 -9.13
N GLY A 251 32.47 -0.88 -9.90
CA GLY A 251 31.67 0.05 -10.73
C GLY A 251 30.94 1.17 -9.94
N TYR A 252 31.28 1.35 -8.66
CA TYR A 252 30.66 2.43 -7.85
C TYR A 252 31.18 3.79 -8.28
N THR A 253 30.28 4.76 -8.26
CA THR A 253 30.63 6.18 -8.36
C THR A 253 30.37 6.86 -7.01
N SER A 254 31.21 7.80 -6.65
CA SER A 254 30.99 8.65 -5.47
C SER A 254 31.18 10.10 -5.87
N GLY A 255 30.40 10.99 -5.27
CA GLY A 255 30.50 12.42 -5.52
C GLY A 255 29.77 13.20 -4.46
N GLU A 256 30.24 14.43 -4.23
CA GLU A 256 29.52 15.43 -3.46
C GLU A 256 28.60 16.21 -4.41
N GLU A 257 27.34 16.30 -4.09
CA GLU A 257 26.38 17.09 -4.86
C GLU A 257 26.44 18.54 -4.42
N THR A 258 26.74 19.42 -5.36
CA THR A 258 26.80 20.89 -5.12
C THR A 258 25.45 21.51 -5.54
N PHE A 259 24.98 22.45 -4.75
CA PHE A 259 23.73 23.19 -4.97
C PHE A 259 23.98 24.70 -4.99
N ASP A 260 23.01 25.43 -5.55
CA ASP A 260 22.98 26.87 -5.54
C ASP A 260 22.82 27.44 -4.10
N GLU A 261 23.14 28.69 -3.90
CA GLU A 261 23.07 29.36 -2.60
C GLU A 261 21.68 29.24 -1.94
N SER A 262 20.61 29.24 -2.71
CA SER A 262 19.23 29.09 -2.21
C SER A 262 18.98 27.79 -1.43
N ILE A 263 19.72 26.75 -1.77
CA ILE A 263 19.63 25.43 -1.10
C ILE A 263 20.74 25.27 -0.05
N THR A 264 21.95 25.70 -0.36
CA THR A 264 23.10 25.57 0.57
C THR A 264 22.96 26.42 1.85
N THR A 265 22.14 27.46 1.81
CA THR A 265 21.79 28.25 3.01
C THR A 265 20.86 27.58 3.97
N ILE A 266 20.14 26.53 3.51
CA ILE A 266 19.26 25.71 4.35
C ILE A 266 20.11 24.75 5.17
N SER A 267 20.15 24.94 6.48
CA SER A 267 21.02 24.16 7.37
C SER A 267 20.22 23.60 8.55
N ALA A 268 20.43 22.32 8.85
CA ALA A 268 19.85 21.68 10.01
C ALA A 268 20.18 22.41 11.32
N THR A 269 21.35 23.03 11.41
CA THR A 269 21.77 23.84 12.57
C THR A 269 20.90 25.07 12.75
N LYS A 270 20.61 25.81 11.68
CA LYS A 270 19.69 26.95 11.73
C LYS A 270 18.28 26.53 12.11
N ILE A 271 17.76 25.47 11.48
CA ILE A 271 16.43 24.94 11.77
C ILE A 271 16.31 24.50 13.24
N ARG A 272 17.32 23.81 13.78
CA ARG A 272 17.33 23.45 15.22
C ARG A 272 17.32 24.68 16.12
N ALA A 273 18.09 25.71 15.79
CA ALA A 273 18.11 26.96 16.56
C ALA A 273 16.74 27.66 16.56
N GLU A 274 16.05 27.70 15.42
CA GLU A 274 14.68 28.23 15.29
C GLU A 274 13.66 27.43 16.11
N MET A 275 13.87 26.11 16.26
CA MET A 275 13.07 25.23 17.09
C MET A 275 13.41 25.33 18.60
N GLY A 276 14.39 26.14 18.98
CA GLY A 276 14.85 26.25 20.38
C GLY A 276 15.69 25.06 20.87
N LEU A 277 16.17 24.22 19.95
CA LEU A 277 17.00 23.05 20.23
C LEU A 277 18.49 23.45 20.12
N LYS A 278 19.25 23.24 21.19
CA LYS A 278 20.68 23.53 21.25
C LYS A 278 21.53 22.32 20.90
#